data_573e499ed0414a1cf57b9065c205c149
#
_entry.id   573e499ed0414a1cf57b9065c205c149
#
_cell.length_a   1.000
_cell.length_b   1.000
_cell.length_c   1.000
_cell.angle_alpha   90.00
_cell.angle_beta   90.00
_cell.angle_gamma   90.00
#
_symmetry.space_group_name_H-M   'P 1'
#
loop_
_entity.id
_entity.type
_entity.pdbx_description
1 polymer ?
#
loop_
_entity_poly.entity_id
_entity_poly.type
_entity_poly.pdbx_seq_one_letter_code
_entity_poly.pdbx_strand_id
1 'polypeptide(L)'
;MKLSISCICKISLSIVATLLLLSQVFNTRFLQDDYIVLGFLSESTWIGWLNAVWLGQGGNLWPYGFHALLLTSSVHTVNTSLVAIWTLFVVAVVTLCNLTIFKWVLGEDIKMLGKLKIMTIFSISYLGFEGLFTPGLISAYSYHLASFSHLWPITLLIFALYQMSIGSRNIFLAFVLGIFIGNSNIAESTTAIICFAIMFILRKKDFFFTKEFYEKSKNFYYAVFSGTIIGFTIIIISPGFWNRAENSVGLPSSASEFVRRFFRSFSSFFADLITHPMFWLSFLIGVLISKPIKSFNDRANLINKIKLLLSLGLILFCSLTIGSTFAYVSWHQSTGLYQIFIPFSFLLGFYSESLFNLKSSKSMKKIILFMVITSLLLLSLRATLAFEKRKTDWDNAFKTNVCLVKNDPKSKLLGAEMLYPGFNLGIEDVSSWEWMRDGYAKWISNPEFISEFKC
;
A
#
# COMPACT_ATOMS: atom_id res chain seq x y z
N MET A 1 4.22 -6.86 -39.81
CA MET A 1 4.52 -7.72 -38.64
C MET A 1 3.26 -7.82 -37.78
N LYS A 2 2.59 -8.98 -37.70
CA LYS A 2 1.39 -9.17 -36.88
C LYS A 2 1.83 -9.35 -35.43
N LEU A 3 1.53 -8.40 -34.57
CA LEU A 3 1.78 -8.50 -33.13
C LEU A 3 0.93 -9.63 -32.52
N SER A 4 1.52 -10.40 -31.60
CA SER A 4 0.78 -11.43 -30.87
C SER A 4 -0.18 -10.78 -29.85
N ILE A 5 -1.30 -11.47 -29.52
CA ILE A 5 -2.26 -11.02 -28.50
C ILE A 5 -1.55 -10.69 -27.17
N SER A 6 -0.61 -11.54 -26.75
CA SER A 6 0.21 -11.31 -25.56
C SER A 6 1.05 -10.03 -25.63
N CYS A 7 1.59 -9.71 -26.79
CA CYS A 7 2.38 -8.49 -26.99
C CYS A 7 1.48 -7.24 -26.93
N ILE A 8 0.33 -7.28 -27.59
CA ILE A 8 -0.65 -6.18 -27.56
C ILE A 8 -1.10 -5.92 -26.11
N CYS A 9 -1.47 -6.97 -25.37
CA CYS A 9 -1.88 -6.85 -23.97
C CYS A 9 -0.80 -6.19 -23.11
N LYS A 10 0.46 -6.61 -23.19
CA LYS A 10 1.56 -6.04 -22.42
C LYS A 10 1.81 -4.58 -22.76
N ILE A 11 1.80 -4.21 -24.02
CA ILE A 11 2.01 -2.84 -24.49
C ILE A 11 0.87 -1.95 -23.99
N SER A 12 -0.38 -2.33 -24.20
CA SER A 12 -1.55 -1.56 -23.77
C SER A 12 -1.55 -1.36 -22.26
N LEU A 13 -1.28 -2.43 -21.50
CA LEU A 13 -1.19 -2.36 -20.03
C LEU A 13 -0.09 -1.39 -19.58
N SER A 14 1.09 -1.44 -20.22
CA SER A 14 2.20 -0.56 -19.87
C SER A 14 1.92 0.91 -20.21
N ILE A 15 1.29 1.18 -21.34
CA ILE A 15 0.90 2.55 -21.74
C ILE A 15 -0.12 3.10 -20.73
N VAL A 16 -1.18 2.34 -20.44
CA VAL A 16 -2.24 2.77 -19.52
C VAL A 16 -1.67 3.07 -18.13
N ALA A 17 -0.86 2.16 -17.59
CA ALA A 17 -0.26 2.35 -16.27
C ALA A 17 0.68 3.56 -16.22
N THR A 18 1.47 3.78 -17.27
CA THR A 18 2.41 4.92 -17.34
C THR A 18 1.67 6.25 -17.45
N LEU A 19 0.66 6.34 -18.31
CA LEU A 19 -0.14 7.56 -18.47
C LEU A 19 -0.89 7.90 -17.18
N LEU A 20 -1.44 6.90 -16.50
CA LEU A 20 -2.13 7.10 -15.23
C LEU A 20 -1.17 7.56 -14.13
N LEU A 21 0.03 6.94 -14.03
CA LEU A 21 1.06 7.38 -13.07
C LEU A 21 1.50 8.81 -13.34
N LEU A 22 1.74 9.17 -14.60
CA LEU A 22 2.09 10.55 -14.95
C LEU A 22 0.96 11.52 -14.57
N SER A 23 -0.29 11.18 -14.87
CA SER A 23 -1.45 11.98 -14.47
C SER A 23 -1.50 12.16 -12.94
N GLN A 24 -1.28 11.11 -12.18
CA GLN A 24 -1.24 11.18 -10.71
C GLN A 24 -0.12 12.10 -10.22
N VAL A 25 1.09 11.94 -10.72
CA VAL A 25 2.26 12.73 -10.32
C VAL A 25 2.04 14.22 -10.62
N PHE A 26 1.57 14.57 -11.82
CA PHE A 26 1.30 15.96 -12.19
C PHE A 26 0.15 16.60 -11.43
N ASN A 27 -0.79 15.79 -10.93
CA ASN A 27 -1.94 16.26 -10.18
C ASN A 27 -1.81 16.03 -8.66
N THR A 28 -0.61 15.68 -8.17
CA THR A 28 -0.36 15.47 -6.73
C THR A 28 -0.61 16.75 -5.94
N ARG A 29 -1.34 16.61 -4.82
CA ARG A 29 -1.62 17.67 -3.85
C ARG A 29 -1.53 17.07 -2.44
N PHE A 30 -1.44 17.95 -1.44
CA PHE A 30 -1.48 17.55 -0.04
C PHE A 30 -2.84 16.97 0.33
N LEU A 31 -2.84 16.03 1.28
CA LEU A 31 -4.01 15.28 1.70
C LEU A 31 -4.06 15.17 3.22
N GLN A 32 -5.25 15.26 3.79
CA GLN A 32 -5.54 14.85 5.17
C GLN A 32 -4.46 15.20 6.20
N ASP A 33 -3.73 14.17 6.67
CA ASP A 33 -2.70 14.30 7.70
C ASP A 33 -1.50 15.16 7.27
N ASP A 34 -1.32 15.41 5.96
CA ASP A 34 -0.31 16.36 5.48
C ASP A 34 -0.53 17.73 6.12
N TYR A 35 -1.79 18.17 6.27
CA TYR A 35 -2.11 19.48 6.83
C TYR A 35 -1.83 19.58 8.34
N ILE A 36 -2.00 18.48 9.08
CA ILE A 36 -1.65 18.45 10.50
C ILE A 36 -0.14 18.63 10.65
N VAL A 37 0.62 17.88 9.84
CA VAL A 37 2.08 17.92 9.88
C VAL A 37 2.58 19.29 9.44
N LEU A 38 2.06 19.84 8.34
CA LEU A 38 2.41 21.18 7.87
C LEU A 38 2.07 22.28 8.91
N GLY A 39 0.87 22.22 9.50
CA GLY A 39 0.47 23.14 10.55
C GLY A 39 1.32 23.02 11.81
N PHE A 40 1.71 21.81 12.20
CA PHE A 40 2.62 21.62 13.34
C PHE A 40 4.02 22.14 13.03
N LEU A 41 4.57 21.81 11.85
CA LEU A 41 5.92 22.21 11.44
C LEU A 41 6.05 23.72 11.18
N SER A 42 4.94 24.44 10.91
CA SER A 42 4.94 25.90 10.79
C SER A 42 5.21 26.61 12.13
N GLU A 43 4.94 25.93 13.25
CA GLU A 43 5.11 26.46 14.62
C GLU A 43 6.21 25.74 15.41
N SER A 44 6.74 24.61 14.90
CA SER A 44 7.64 23.73 15.64
C SER A 44 8.65 23.05 14.73
N THR A 45 9.50 22.19 15.31
CA THR A 45 10.53 21.44 14.61
C THR A 45 10.11 20.00 14.32
N TRP A 46 10.84 19.32 13.42
CA TRP A 46 10.70 17.91 13.17
C TRP A 46 10.86 17.04 14.43
N ILE A 47 11.80 17.39 15.33
CA ILE A 47 11.97 16.71 16.63
C ILE A 47 10.75 16.94 17.53
N GLY A 48 10.23 18.17 17.55
CA GLY A 48 9.00 18.51 18.25
C GLY A 48 7.82 17.68 17.76
N TRP A 49 7.72 17.46 16.44
CA TRP A 49 6.72 16.57 15.85
C TRP A 49 6.86 15.12 16.34
N LEU A 50 8.08 14.55 16.32
CA LEU A 50 8.30 13.19 16.84
C LEU A 50 7.92 13.05 18.31
N ASN A 51 8.18 14.08 19.11
CA ASN A 51 7.77 14.10 20.49
C ASN A 51 6.23 14.16 20.64
N ALA A 52 5.56 14.97 19.82
CA ALA A 52 4.10 15.02 19.80
C ALA A 52 3.48 13.68 19.38
N VAL A 53 4.07 13.00 18.40
CA VAL A 53 3.66 11.64 17.99
C VAL A 53 3.86 10.66 19.14
N TRP A 54 5.01 10.70 19.82
CA TRP A 54 5.31 9.84 20.96
C TRP A 54 4.30 9.99 22.10
N LEU A 55 3.95 11.24 22.41
CA LEU A 55 3.04 11.56 23.53
C LEU A 55 1.56 11.41 23.17
N GLY A 56 1.16 11.65 21.93
CA GLY A 56 -0.25 11.77 21.54
C GLY A 56 -0.76 10.78 20.51
N GLN A 57 0.10 10.29 19.60
CA GLN A 57 -0.37 9.54 18.43
C GLN A 57 -0.12 8.03 18.48
N GLY A 58 0.82 7.54 19.31
CA GLY A 58 0.97 6.09 19.47
C GLY A 58 2.34 5.49 19.25
N GLY A 59 3.43 6.27 19.24
CA GLY A 59 4.80 5.74 19.25
C GLY A 59 5.28 5.08 17.95
N ASN A 60 4.52 5.12 16.87
CA ASN A 60 4.92 4.68 15.53
C ASN A 60 5.76 5.78 14.86
N LEU A 61 6.97 5.93 15.34
CA LEU A 61 7.83 7.09 15.08
C LEU A 61 8.30 7.20 13.64
N TRP A 62 8.71 6.08 13.02
CA TRP A 62 9.29 6.19 11.68
C TRP A 62 8.27 6.55 10.58
N PRO A 63 7.02 6.03 10.56
CA PRO A 63 6.05 6.45 9.57
C PRO A 63 5.76 7.95 9.63
N TYR A 64 5.51 8.45 10.83
CA TYR A 64 5.22 9.88 11.06
C TYR A 64 6.46 10.75 10.88
N GLY A 65 7.65 10.23 11.26
CA GLY A 65 8.91 10.96 11.09
C GLY A 65 9.30 11.13 9.62
N PHE A 66 9.19 10.08 8.81
CA PHE A 66 9.45 10.18 7.37
C PHE A 66 8.40 11.03 6.66
N HIS A 67 7.14 10.92 7.05
CA HIS A 67 6.08 11.77 6.53
C HIS A 67 6.36 13.26 6.80
N ALA A 68 6.70 13.61 8.03
CA ALA A 68 7.06 14.99 8.38
C ALA A 68 8.32 15.46 7.63
N LEU A 69 9.34 14.61 7.51
CA LEU A 69 10.56 14.93 6.75
C LEU A 69 10.25 15.23 5.28
N LEU A 70 9.34 14.48 4.67
CA LEU A 70 8.88 14.70 3.31
C LEU A 70 8.23 16.08 3.14
N LEU A 71 7.51 16.56 4.18
CA LEU A 71 6.74 17.81 4.12
C LEU A 71 7.53 19.04 4.57
N THR A 72 8.73 18.89 5.14
CA THR A 72 9.53 20.04 5.65
C THR A 72 9.77 21.14 4.61
N SER A 73 9.99 20.76 3.34
CA SER A 73 10.20 21.74 2.26
C SER A 73 8.94 22.51 1.85
N SER A 74 7.78 22.10 2.37
CA SER A 74 6.46 22.66 2.02
C SER A 74 5.88 23.52 3.13
N VAL A 75 6.60 23.69 4.24
CA VAL A 75 6.12 24.46 5.40
C VAL A 75 5.93 25.92 5.07
N HIS A 76 6.84 26.52 4.28
CA HIS A 76 6.84 27.93 3.91
C HIS A 76 6.41 28.16 2.45
N THR A 77 6.29 27.12 1.65
CA THR A 77 5.92 27.22 0.22
C THR A 77 5.06 26.03 -0.20
N VAL A 78 4.24 26.20 -1.23
CA VAL A 78 3.50 25.08 -1.83
C VAL A 78 4.43 24.28 -2.73
N ASN A 79 5.20 23.36 -2.17
CA ASN A 79 6.09 22.50 -2.94
C ASN A 79 5.61 21.04 -2.93
N THR A 80 4.87 20.66 -3.96
CA THR A 80 4.39 19.28 -4.12
C THR A 80 5.41 18.35 -4.79
N SER A 81 6.58 18.86 -5.17
CA SER A 81 7.57 18.10 -5.96
C SER A 81 8.14 16.92 -5.18
N LEU A 82 8.46 17.09 -3.87
CA LEU A 82 8.96 15.99 -3.05
C LEU A 82 7.90 14.90 -2.85
N VAL A 83 6.64 15.31 -2.71
CA VAL A 83 5.49 14.40 -2.59
C VAL A 83 5.32 13.59 -3.88
N ALA A 84 5.48 14.23 -5.03
CA ALA A 84 5.45 13.56 -6.33
C ALA A 84 6.63 12.60 -6.53
N ILE A 85 7.85 13.02 -6.17
CA ILE A 85 9.06 12.18 -6.21
C ILE A 85 8.88 10.97 -5.27
N TRP A 86 8.32 11.18 -4.09
CA TRP A 86 8.03 10.10 -3.16
C TRP A 86 7.05 9.08 -3.74
N THR A 87 5.99 9.53 -4.40
CA THR A 87 5.04 8.65 -5.10
C THR A 87 5.78 7.75 -6.10
N LEU A 88 6.68 8.31 -6.91
CA LEU A 88 7.50 7.54 -7.86
C LEU A 88 8.41 6.53 -7.14
N PHE A 89 9.01 6.93 -6.03
CA PHE A 89 9.87 6.06 -5.23
C PHE A 89 9.09 4.87 -4.65
N VAL A 90 7.91 5.11 -4.06
CA VAL A 90 7.04 4.05 -3.52
C VAL A 90 6.63 3.09 -4.62
N VAL A 91 6.21 3.59 -5.78
CA VAL A 91 5.86 2.76 -6.95
C VAL A 91 7.05 1.89 -7.38
N ALA A 92 8.25 2.47 -7.43
CA ALA A 92 9.46 1.71 -7.78
C ALA A 92 9.75 0.60 -6.76
N VAL A 93 9.68 0.88 -5.47
CA VAL A 93 9.95 -0.11 -4.41
C VAL A 93 8.92 -1.25 -4.41
N VAL A 94 7.63 -0.93 -4.52
CA VAL A 94 6.57 -1.95 -4.63
C VAL A 94 6.76 -2.80 -5.89
N THR A 95 7.13 -2.18 -7.00
CA THR A 95 7.44 -2.90 -8.25
C THR A 95 8.62 -3.86 -8.07
N LEU A 96 9.69 -3.42 -7.41
CA LEU A 96 10.85 -4.26 -7.08
C LEU A 96 10.47 -5.41 -6.15
N CYS A 97 9.62 -5.17 -5.15
CA CYS A 97 9.11 -6.21 -4.27
C CYS A 97 8.32 -7.27 -5.05
N ASN A 98 7.41 -6.83 -5.91
CA ASN A 98 6.65 -7.75 -6.75
C ASN A 98 7.52 -8.48 -7.77
N LEU A 99 8.51 -7.82 -8.38
CA LEU A 99 9.49 -8.48 -9.23
C LEU A 99 10.20 -9.61 -8.49
N THR A 100 10.46 -9.41 -7.21
CA THR A 100 11.06 -10.40 -6.31
C THR A 100 10.13 -11.60 -6.11
N ILE A 101 8.83 -11.37 -5.83
CA ILE A 101 7.82 -12.44 -5.74
C ILE A 101 7.73 -13.20 -7.06
N PHE A 102 7.64 -12.50 -8.18
CA PHE A 102 7.58 -13.13 -9.50
C PHE A 102 8.84 -13.94 -9.81
N LYS A 103 10.02 -13.44 -9.46
CA LYS A 103 11.28 -14.16 -9.64
C LYS A 103 11.32 -15.42 -8.76
N TRP A 104 10.83 -15.34 -7.56
CA TRP A 104 10.79 -16.47 -6.63
C TRP A 104 9.84 -17.58 -7.13
N VAL A 105 8.63 -17.21 -7.58
CA VAL A 105 7.62 -18.17 -8.04
C VAL A 105 7.93 -18.68 -9.45
N LEU A 106 8.21 -17.77 -10.39
CA LEU A 106 8.45 -18.13 -11.80
C LEU A 106 9.85 -18.73 -12.03
N GLY A 107 10.85 -18.38 -11.20
CA GLY A 107 12.22 -18.82 -11.44
C GLY A 107 12.68 -18.45 -12.84
N GLU A 108 13.18 -19.42 -13.62
CA GLU A 108 13.58 -19.22 -15.02
C GLU A 108 12.41 -18.87 -15.95
N ASP A 109 11.19 -19.28 -15.61
CA ASP A 109 9.99 -18.99 -16.40
C ASP A 109 9.69 -17.49 -16.47
N ILE A 110 10.30 -16.66 -15.63
CA ILE A 110 10.19 -15.20 -15.73
C ILE A 110 10.65 -14.68 -17.10
N LYS A 111 11.51 -15.44 -17.79
CA LYS A 111 11.92 -15.16 -19.16
C LYS A 111 10.76 -15.24 -20.14
N MET A 112 9.70 -16.01 -19.81
CA MET A 112 8.50 -16.12 -20.65
C MET A 112 7.72 -14.82 -20.77
N LEU A 113 7.85 -13.90 -19.80
CA LEU A 113 7.28 -12.56 -19.90
C LEU A 113 7.97 -11.71 -20.98
N GLY A 114 9.17 -12.15 -21.46
CA GLY A 114 9.90 -11.51 -22.53
C GLY A 114 10.54 -10.18 -22.13
N LYS A 115 10.90 -9.37 -23.13
CA LYS A 115 11.57 -8.08 -22.92
C LYS A 115 10.75 -7.08 -22.12
N LEU A 116 9.40 -7.16 -22.17
CA LEU A 116 8.47 -6.26 -21.47
C LEU A 116 8.16 -6.70 -20.03
N LYS A 117 8.86 -7.69 -19.47
CA LYS A 117 8.56 -8.26 -18.15
C LYS A 117 8.52 -7.24 -17.01
N ILE A 118 9.49 -6.35 -16.94
CA ILE A 118 9.57 -5.33 -15.90
C ILE A 118 8.38 -4.38 -16.03
N MET A 119 8.07 -3.93 -17.25
CA MET A 119 6.92 -3.05 -17.49
C MET A 119 5.59 -3.75 -17.19
N THR A 120 5.46 -5.04 -17.47
CA THR A 120 4.26 -5.81 -17.11
C THR A 120 4.10 -5.91 -15.60
N ILE A 121 5.16 -6.21 -14.87
CA ILE A 121 5.15 -6.32 -13.42
C ILE A 121 4.88 -4.95 -12.79
N PHE A 122 5.55 -3.88 -13.26
CA PHE A 122 5.27 -2.51 -12.89
C PHE A 122 3.78 -2.17 -13.06
N SER A 123 3.21 -2.47 -14.22
CA SER A 123 1.81 -2.14 -14.52
C SER A 123 0.83 -2.88 -13.60
N ILE A 124 1.05 -4.17 -13.36
CA ILE A 124 0.23 -4.97 -12.44
C ILE A 124 0.37 -4.44 -11.02
N SER A 125 1.58 -4.11 -10.58
CA SER A 125 1.85 -3.57 -9.26
C SER A 125 1.17 -2.21 -9.09
N TYR A 126 1.44 -1.27 -9.97
CA TYR A 126 0.89 0.08 -9.88
C TYR A 126 -0.65 0.08 -9.91
N LEU A 127 -1.25 -0.54 -10.91
CA LEU A 127 -2.71 -0.60 -11.03
C LEU A 127 -3.36 -1.42 -9.92
N GLY A 128 -2.67 -2.45 -9.41
CA GLY A 128 -3.16 -3.30 -8.32
C GLY A 128 -3.21 -2.60 -6.97
N PHE A 129 -2.30 -1.65 -6.72
CA PHE A 129 -2.22 -0.90 -5.47
C PHE A 129 -2.85 0.48 -5.55
N GLU A 130 -3.16 0.94 -6.75
CA GLU A 130 -3.85 2.20 -6.93
C GLU A 130 -5.32 2.02 -6.56
N GLY A 131 -5.76 2.63 -5.46
CA GLY A 131 -7.14 2.57 -4.95
C GLY A 131 -8.18 3.22 -5.85
N LEU A 132 -7.80 3.61 -7.07
CA LEU A 132 -8.66 4.23 -8.08
C LEU A 132 -9.83 3.35 -8.52
N PHE A 133 -9.66 2.04 -8.40
CA PHE A 133 -10.64 1.08 -8.87
C PHE A 133 -11.69 0.71 -7.81
N THR A 134 -11.44 1.06 -6.55
CA THR A 134 -12.35 0.76 -5.46
C THR A 134 -12.99 2.06 -4.98
N PRO A 135 -14.32 2.20 -5.04
CA PRO A 135 -15.00 3.38 -4.54
C PRO A 135 -14.64 3.66 -3.08
N GLY A 136 -14.26 4.90 -2.76
CA GLY A 136 -13.89 5.32 -1.40
C GLY A 136 -12.46 5.01 -0.98
N LEU A 137 -11.67 4.30 -1.77
CA LEU A 137 -10.26 4.11 -1.49
C LEU A 137 -9.43 5.29 -2.02
N ILE A 138 -8.63 5.89 -1.13
CA ILE A 138 -7.56 6.80 -1.51
C ILE A 138 -6.37 5.92 -1.91
N SER A 139 -5.73 6.29 -3.00
CA SER A 139 -4.56 5.58 -3.49
C SER A 139 -3.50 5.42 -2.40
N ALA A 140 -2.98 4.20 -2.26
CA ALA A 140 -1.85 3.91 -1.37
C ALA A 140 -0.58 4.69 -1.75
N TYR A 141 -0.51 5.21 -2.96
CA TYR A 141 0.60 6.05 -3.42
C TYR A 141 0.34 7.55 -3.24
N SER A 142 -0.91 7.98 -3.21
CA SER A 142 -1.29 9.39 -3.03
C SER A 142 -1.35 9.81 -1.56
N TYR A 143 -1.70 8.88 -0.68
CA TYR A 143 -1.78 9.14 0.76
C TYR A 143 -0.54 8.63 1.46
N HIS A 144 0.42 9.53 1.66
CA HIS A 144 1.77 9.19 2.08
C HIS A 144 1.85 8.54 3.46
N LEU A 145 1.10 9.05 4.44
CA LEU A 145 1.09 8.46 5.77
C LEU A 145 0.52 7.04 5.76
N ALA A 146 -0.54 6.79 5.00
CA ALA A 146 -1.08 5.44 4.83
C ALA A 146 -0.07 4.52 4.13
N SER A 147 0.66 5.02 3.15
CA SER A 147 1.75 4.28 2.50
C SER A 147 2.81 3.86 3.52
N PHE A 148 3.32 4.78 4.33
CA PHE A 148 4.31 4.48 5.36
C PHE A 148 3.81 3.51 6.42
N SER A 149 2.54 3.66 6.84
CA SER A 149 1.97 2.90 7.94
C SER A 149 1.48 1.50 7.54
N HIS A 150 1.01 1.31 6.31
CA HIS A 150 0.31 0.10 5.89
C HIS A 150 0.96 -0.60 4.70
N LEU A 151 1.41 0.13 3.69
CA LEU A 151 2.02 -0.47 2.48
C LEU A 151 3.46 -0.91 2.73
N TRP A 152 4.28 -0.03 3.29
CA TRP A 152 5.69 -0.30 3.52
C TRP A 152 5.96 -1.45 4.48
N PRO A 153 5.29 -1.58 5.64
CA PRO A 153 5.57 -2.68 6.56
C PRO A 153 5.38 -4.05 5.94
N ILE A 154 4.31 -4.22 5.17
CA ILE A 154 4.06 -5.48 4.46
C ILE A 154 5.07 -5.70 3.33
N THR A 155 5.45 -4.64 2.62
CA THR A 155 6.54 -4.69 1.61
C THR A 155 7.86 -5.14 2.24
N LEU A 156 8.22 -4.57 3.39
CA LEU A 156 9.43 -4.94 4.12
C LEU A 156 9.35 -6.37 4.67
N LEU A 157 8.17 -6.80 5.14
CA LEU A 157 7.94 -8.17 5.59
C LEU A 157 8.14 -9.16 4.43
N ILE A 158 7.54 -8.90 3.27
CA ILE A 158 7.73 -9.74 2.07
C ILE A 158 9.21 -9.77 1.66
N PHE A 159 9.89 -8.63 1.71
CA PHE A 159 11.32 -8.56 1.42
C PHE A 159 12.15 -9.36 2.42
N ALA A 160 11.84 -9.30 3.71
CA ALA A 160 12.50 -10.10 4.75
C ALA A 160 12.30 -11.60 4.50
N LEU A 161 11.08 -12.03 4.16
CA LEU A 161 10.76 -13.42 3.81
C LEU A 161 11.54 -13.89 2.57
N TYR A 162 11.70 -13.02 1.57
CA TYR A 162 12.52 -13.32 0.40
C TYR A 162 13.99 -13.46 0.76
N GLN A 163 14.55 -12.56 1.58
CA GLN A 163 15.95 -12.64 2.03
C GLN A 163 16.20 -13.95 2.79
N MET A 164 15.23 -14.40 3.58
CA MET A 164 15.28 -15.72 4.21
C MET A 164 15.30 -16.83 3.16
N SER A 165 14.49 -16.71 2.11
CA SER A 165 14.39 -17.74 1.05
C SER A 165 15.69 -17.97 0.28
N ILE A 166 16.49 -16.93 0.12
CA ILE A 166 17.79 -17.01 -0.55
C ILE A 166 18.97 -17.29 0.39
N GLY A 167 18.67 -17.51 1.68
CA GLY A 167 19.69 -17.82 2.69
C GLY A 167 20.56 -16.63 3.07
N SER A 168 20.00 -15.41 3.09
CA SER A 168 20.73 -14.21 3.52
C SER A 168 21.27 -14.37 4.94
N ARG A 169 22.52 -13.90 5.16
CA ARG A 169 23.22 -13.94 6.44
C ARG A 169 23.44 -12.55 7.05
N ASN A 170 22.91 -11.50 6.42
CA ASN A 170 23.10 -10.13 6.91
C ASN A 170 22.19 -9.85 8.13
N ILE A 171 22.73 -10.12 9.33
CA ILE A 171 22.02 -9.97 10.60
C ILE A 171 21.67 -8.50 10.87
N PHE A 172 22.54 -7.56 10.51
CA PHE A 172 22.28 -6.13 10.70
C PHE A 172 21.10 -5.66 9.87
N LEU A 173 21.09 -6.00 8.57
CA LEU A 173 19.94 -5.71 7.69
C LEU A 173 18.66 -6.33 8.24
N ALA A 174 18.70 -7.58 8.69
CA ALA A 174 17.55 -8.26 9.27
C ALA A 174 16.98 -7.52 10.49
N PHE A 175 17.86 -7.13 11.40
CA PHE A 175 17.48 -6.43 12.62
C PHE A 175 16.85 -5.07 12.32
N VAL A 176 17.47 -4.28 11.44
CA VAL A 176 16.96 -2.98 11.01
C VAL A 176 15.60 -3.12 10.31
N LEU A 177 15.45 -4.07 9.37
CA LEU A 177 14.17 -4.38 8.75
C LEU A 177 13.11 -4.71 9.79
N GLY A 178 13.47 -5.54 10.79
CA GLY A 178 12.58 -5.89 11.89
C GLY A 178 12.09 -4.67 12.65
N ILE A 179 12.99 -3.74 13.03
CA ILE A 179 12.59 -2.50 13.72
C ILE A 179 11.59 -1.69 12.89
N PHE A 180 11.85 -1.50 11.60
CA PHE A 180 10.93 -0.76 10.72
C PHE A 180 9.57 -1.46 10.57
N ILE A 181 9.54 -2.79 10.44
CA ILE A 181 8.30 -3.56 10.40
C ILE A 181 7.54 -3.41 11.73
N GLY A 182 8.24 -3.58 12.85
CA GLY A 182 7.66 -3.56 14.18
C GLY A 182 7.20 -2.18 14.67
N ASN A 183 7.87 -1.10 14.25
CA ASN A 183 7.50 0.27 14.65
C ASN A 183 6.66 0.98 13.56
N SER A 184 5.79 0.27 12.86
CA SER A 184 4.97 0.84 11.79
C SER A 184 3.58 1.26 12.26
N ASN A 185 2.71 0.30 12.39
CA ASN A 185 1.35 0.44 12.89
C ASN A 185 1.02 -0.82 13.69
N ILE A 186 0.12 -0.72 14.66
CA ILE A 186 -0.17 -1.84 15.55
C ILE A 186 -0.69 -3.08 14.80
N ALA A 187 -1.53 -2.88 13.79
CA ALA A 187 -2.09 -3.99 13.02
C ALA A 187 -1.01 -4.72 12.20
N GLU A 188 -0.17 -3.99 11.48
CA GLU A 188 0.90 -4.54 10.66
C GLU A 188 2.04 -5.12 11.50
N SER A 189 2.39 -4.48 12.61
CA SER A 189 3.40 -4.98 13.55
C SER A 189 2.94 -6.29 14.20
N THR A 190 1.69 -6.36 14.67
CA THR A 190 1.09 -7.58 15.19
C THR A 190 1.02 -8.66 14.13
N THR A 191 0.66 -8.29 12.90
CA THR A 191 0.65 -9.20 11.74
C THR A 191 2.03 -9.83 11.52
N ALA A 192 3.09 -9.04 11.55
CA ALA A 192 4.44 -9.53 11.38
C ALA A 192 4.86 -10.46 12.52
N ILE A 193 4.55 -10.11 13.77
CA ILE A 193 4.83 -10.96 14.94
C ILE A 193 4.12 -12.32 14.81
N ILE A 194 2.82 -12.31 14.47
CA ILE A 194 2.05 -13.54 14.28
C ILE A 194 2.62 -14.36 13.11
N CYS A 195 2.95 -13.71 11.99
CA CYS A 195 3.56 -14.38 10.84
C CYS A 195 4.86 -15.09 11.23
N PHE A 196 5.78 -14.39 11.92
CA PHE A 196 7.03 -14.99 12.39
C PHE A 196 6.79 -16.08 13.45
N ALA A 197 5.84 -15.90 14.37
CA ALA A 197 5.48 -16.93 15.36
C ALA A 197 4.96 -18.20 14.68
N ILE A 198 4.07 -18.09 13.71
CA ILE A 198 3.56 -19.23 12.92
C ILE A 198 4.71 -19.92 12.19
N MET A 199 5.60 -19.16 11.56
CA MET A 199 6.78 -19.72 10.90
C MET A 199 7.67 -20.49 11.89
N PHE A 200 7.86 -19.96 13.09
CA PHE A 200 8.63 -20.64 14.14
C PHE A 200 7.97 -21.95 14.58
N ILE A 201 6.65 -21.98 14.79
CA ILE A 201 5.90 -23.18 15.17
C ILE A 201 6.00 -24.22 14.06
N LEU A 202 5.88 -23.81 12.82
CA LEU A 202 5.87 -24.70 11.65
C LEU A 202 7.27 -25.07 11.13
N ARG A 203 8.35 -24.55 11.73
CA ARG A 203 9.74 -24.76 11.26
C ARG A 203 10.18 -26.22 11.15
N LYS A 204 9.55 -27.13 11.89
CA LYS A 204 9.83 -28.58 11.86
C LYS A 204 8.94 -29.34 10.88
N LYS A 205 7.94 -28.68 10.30
CA LYS A 205 7.00 -29.26 9.36
C LYS A 205 7.31 -28.72 7.97
N ASP A 206 7.43 -29.60 6.99
CA ASP A 206 7.61 -29.23 5.57
C ASP A 206 6.36 -28.60 4.95
N PHE A 207 5.63 -27.79 5.71
CA PHE A 207 4.32 -27.31 5.27
C PHE A 207 4.37 -25.99 4.50
N PHE A 208 5.16 -24.98 4.94
CA PHE A 208 5.21 -23.65 4.31
C PHE A 208 6.60 -23.24 3.88
N PHE A 209 7.56 -23.57 4.72
CA PHE A 209 8.96 -23.34 4.46
C PHE A 209 9.67 -24.62 4.86
N THR A 210 10.37 -25.19 3.92
CA THR A 210 11.12 -26.40 4.18
C THR A 210 12.06 -26.19 5.38
N LYS A 211 12.35 -27.24 6.11
CA LYS A 211 13.37 -27.27 7.17
C LYS A 211 14.67 -26.60 6.69
N GLU A 212 15.02 -26.83 5.44
CA GLU A 212 16.17 -26.21 4.76
C GLU A 212 16.13 -24.68 4.75
N PHE A 213 14.95 -24.08 4.58
CA PHE A 213 14.74 -22.63 4.52
C PHE A 213 15.03 -21.98 5.88
N TYR A 214 14.50 -22.55 6.95
CA TYR A 214 14.73 -22.08 8.31
C TYR A 214 16.20 -22.27 8.72
N GLU A 215 16.79 -23.44 8.46
CA GLU A 215 18.16 -23.73 8.82
C GLU A 215 19.17 -22.84 8.09
N LYS A 216 18.96 -22.55 6.81
CA LYS A 216 19.81 -21.64 6.04
C LYS A 216 19.78 -20.20 6.55
N SER A 217 18.68 -19.76 7.13
CA SER A 217 18.43 -18.37 7.48
C SER A 217 18.12 -18.12 8.95
N LYS A 218 18.44 -19.08 9.82
CA LYS A 218 18.10 -19.06 11.24
C LYS A 218 18.50 -17.75 11.93
N ASN A 219 19.73 -17.29 11.74
CA ASN A 219 20.23 -16.07 12.37
C ASN A 219 19.54 -14.82 11.81
N PHE A 220 19.27 -14.78 10.50
CA PHE A 220 18.50 -13.71 9.88
C PHE A 220 17.06 -13.68 10.43
N TYR A 221 16.42 -14.84 10.53
CA TYR A 221 15.08 -14.97 11.12
C TYR A 221 15.03 -14.42 12.55
N TYR A 222 15.95 -14.84 13.44
CA TYR A 222 15.95 -14.36 14.81
C TYR A 222 16.21 -12.86 14.88
N ALA A 223 17.11 -12.32 14.05
CA ALA A 223 17.41 -10.90 14.01
C ALA A 223 16.20 -10.07 13.58
N VAL A 224 15.51 -10.46 12.48
CA VAL A 224 14.33 -9.73 12.02
C VAL A 224 13.17 -9.84 13.02
N PHE A 225 12.96 -11.01 13.61
CA PHE A 225 11.91 -11.20 14.62
C PHE A 225 12.18 -10.39 15.88
N SER A 226 13.42 -10.40 16.39
CA SER A 226 13.82 -9.58 17.55
C SER A 226 13.66 -8.09 17.26
N GLY A 227 14.10 -7.63 16.10
CA GLY A 227 13.87 -6.26 15.65
C GLY A 227 12.40 -5.89 15.60
N THR A 228 11.54 -6.80 15.11
CA THR A 228 10.08 -6.58 15.05
C THR A 228 9.49 -6.45 16.46
N ILE A 229 9.91 -7.29 17.40
CA ILE A 229 9.47 -7.20 18.80
C ILE A 229 9.90 -5.86 19.40
N ILE A 230 11.16 -5.46 19.20
CA ILE A 230 11.68 -4.17 19.73
C ILE A 230 10.89 -3.00 19.12
N GLY A 231 10.68 -2.98 17.79
CA GLY A 231 9.90 -1.94 17.13
C GLY A 231 8.47 -1.86 17.66
N PHE A 232 7.81 -3.01 17.86
CA PHE A 232 6.48 -3.08 18.44
C PHE A 232 6.45 -2.63 19.90
N THR A 233 7.46 -3.01 20.69
CA THR A 233 7.58 -2.57 22.08
C THR A 233 7.66 -1.04 22.17
N ILE A 234 8.38 -0.38 21.27
CA ILE A 234 8.43 1.09 21.21
C ILE A 234 7.02 1.68 21.06
N ILE A 235 6.15 1.08 20.25
CA ILE A 235 4.75 1.52 20.16
C ILE A 235 4.03 1.37 21.50
N ILE A 236 4.11 0.19 22.10
CA ILE A 236 3.33 -0.14 23.32
C ILE A 236 3.76 0.67 24.55
N ILE A 237 5.05 0.99 24.68
CA ILE A 237 5.52 1.79 25.82
C ILE A 237 5.26 3.29 25.67
N SER A 238 4.83 3.76 24.48
CA SER A 238 4.57 5.18 24.28
C SER A 238 3.30 5.63 25.02
N PRO A 239 3.33 6.79 25.67
CA PRO A 239 2.12 7.35 26.29
C PRO A 239 1.01 7.57 25.27
N GLY A 240 1.35 7.99 24.05
CA GLY A 240 0.38 8.25 22.99
C GLY A 240 -0.41 7.01 22.56
N PHE A 241 0.18 5.81 22.66
CA PHE A 241 -0.55 4.57 22.40
C PHE A 241 -1.71 4.40 23.40
N TRP A 242 -1.45 4.59 24.67
CA TRP A 242 -2.45 4.44 25.73
C TRP A 242 -3.49 5.55 25.66
N ASN A 243 -3.07 6.80 25.46
CA ASN A 243 -4.00 7.93 25.26
C ASN A 243 -4.96 7.67 24.10
N ARG A 244 -4.46 7.13 23.01
CA ARG A 244 -5.29 6.78 21.86
C ARG A 244 -6.18 5.57 22.12
N ALA A 245 -5.70 4.58 22.86
CA ALA A 245 -6.48 3.40 23.23
C ALA A 245 -7.64 3.74 24.16
N GLU A 246 -7.48 4.76 25.02
CA GLU A 246 -8.53 5.22 25.93
C GLU A 246 -9.56 6.13 25.23
N ASN A 247 -9.10 7.01 24.34
CA ASN A 247 -9.92 8.09 23.76
C ASN A 247 -10.50 7.78 22.39
N SER A 248 -10.09 6.71 21.72
CA SER A 248 -10.59 6.32 20.40
C SER A 248 -11.26 4.94 20.44
N VAL A 249 -10.99 4.09 19.46
CA VAL A 249 -11.68 2.79 19.32
C VAL A 249 -11.34 1.80 20.44
N GLY A 250 -10.29 2.06 21.21
CA GLY A 250 -9.86 1.25 22.35
C GLY A 250 -9.45 -0.21 22.01
N LEU A 251 -8.83 -0.86 22.97
CA LEU A 251 -8.66 -2.32 22.89
C LEU A 251 -10.01 -3.02 23.10
N PRO A 252 -10.23 -4.24 22.56
CA PRO A 252 -11.45 -4.99 22.82
C PRO A 252 -11.65 -5.16 24.32
N SER A 253 -12.80 -4.71 24.83
CA SER A 253 -13.14 -4.73 26.27
C SER A 253 -13.56 -6.13 26.75
N SER A 254 -13.90 -7.02 25.82
CA SER A 254 -14.37 -8.37 26.11
C SER A 254 -14.04 -9.37 24.98
N ALA A 255 -14.10 -10.67 25.30
CA ALA A 255 -13.93 -11.71 24.29
C ALA A 255 -15.01 -11.64 23.19
N SER A 256 -16.23 -11.27 23.53
CA SER A 256 -17.32 -11.10 22.54
C SER A 256 -17.05 -9.94 21.61
N GLU A 257 -16.52 -8.82 22.12
CA GLU A 257 -16.12 -7.70 21.28
C GLU A 257 -14.95 -8.05 20.38
N PHE A 258 -13.94 -8.79 20.87
CA PHE A 258 -12.85 -9.30 20.06
C PHE A 258 -13.38 -10.14 18.88
N VAL A 259 -14.27 -11.10 19.16
CA VAL A 259 -14.87 -11.97 18.13
C VAL A 259 -15.65 -11.14 17.11
N ARG A 260 -16.45 -10.19 17.56
CA ARG A 260 -17.20 -9.28 16.69
C ARG A 260 -16.27 -8.46 15.78
N ARG A 261 -15.20 -7.87 16.33
CA ARG A 261 -14.22 -7.12 15.56
C ARG A 261 -13.47 -8.00 14.56
N PHE A 262 -13.13 -9.24 14.98
CA PHE A 262 -12.49 -10.21 14.09
C PHE A 262 -13.35 -10.49 12.85
N PHE A 263 -14.61 -10.85 13.04
CA PHE A 263 -15.50 -11.13 11.90
C PHE A 263 -15.76 -9.88 11.04
N ARG A 264 -15.83 -8.71 11.64
CA ARG A 264 -15.94 -7.46 10.89
C ARG A 264 -14.70 -7.21 10.03
N SER A 265 -13.51 -7.36 10.58
CA SER A 265 -12.25 -7.21 9.84
C SER A 265 -12.13 -8.25 8.73
N PHE A 266 -12.45 -9.51 9.04
CA PHE A 266 -12.43 -10.61 8.08
C PHE A 266 -13.36 -10.33 6.90
N SER A 267 -14.60 -9.98 7.17
CA SER A 267 -15.60 -9.72 6.12
C SER A 267 -15.23 -8.48 5.29
N SER A 268 -14.70 -7.42 5.92
CA SER A 268 -14.23 -6.23 5.22
C SER A 268 -13.08 -6.56 4.27
N PHE A 269 -12.02 -7.20 4.76
CA PHE A 269 -10.87 -7.55 3.93
C PHE A 269 -11.21 -8.52 2.80
N PHE A 270 -12.09 -9.48 3.08
CA PHE A 270 -12.55 -10.42 2.07
C PHE A 270 -13.37 -9.73 0.99
N ALA A 271 -14.29 -8.84 1.39
CA ALA A 271 -15.08 -8.03 0.47
C ALA A 271 -14.17 -7.13 -0.38
N ASP A 272 -13.25 -6.40 0.24
CA ASP A 272 -12.29 -5.53 -0.44
C ASP A 272 -11.47 -6.29 -1.49
N LEU A 273 -10.98 -7.48 -1.13
CA LEU A 273 -10.19 -8.31 -2.06
C LEU A 273 -11.01 -8.77 -3.27
N ILE A 274 -12.25 -9.26 -3.04
CA ILE A 274 -13.10 -9.78 -4.11
C ILE A 274 -13.64 -8.67 -4.99
N THR A 275 -13.97 -7.53 -4.41
CA THR A 275 -14.51 -6.39 -5.16
C THR A 275 -13.45 -5.59 -5.89
N HIS A 276 -12.16 -5.81 -5.57
CA HIS A 276 -11.05 -5.10 -6.20
C HIS A 276 -10.89 -5.52 -7.68
N PRO A 277 -11.18 -4.64 -8.64
CA PRO A 277 -11.21 -5.02 -10.07
C PRO A 277 -9.88 -5.59 -10.56
N MET A 278 -8.74 -5.09 -10.05
CA MET A 278 -7.41 -5.57 -10.45
C MET A 278 -7.13 -7.00 -9.99
N PHE A 279 -7.81 -7.53 -8.98
CA PHE A 279 -7.72 -8.94 -8.64
C PHE A 279 -8.16 -9.82 -9.82
N TRP A 280 -9.31 -9.52 -10.40
CA TRP A 280 -9.86 -10.25 -11.54
C TRP A 280 -9.16 -9.92 -12.86
N LEU A 281 -8.86 -8.64 -13.09
CA LEU A 281 -8.13 -8.22 -14.30
C LEU A 281 -6.73 -8.84 -14.35
N SER A 282 -6.04 -8.96 -13.22
CA SER A 282 -4.73 -9.61 -13.16
C SER A 282 -4.80 -11.08 -13.55
N PHE A 283 -5.86 -11.81 -13.15
CA PHE A 283 -6.11 -13.17 -13.61
C PHE A 283 -6.28 -13.22 -15.13
N LEU A 284 -7.13 -12.37 -15.68
CA LEU A 284 -7.39 -12.32 -17.12
C LEU A 284 -6.14 -11.94 -17.93
N ILE A 285 -5.35 -10.99 -17.42
CA ILE A 285 -4.05 -10.62 -18.00
C ILE A 285 -3.10 -11.82 -18.00
N GLY A 286 -3.06 -12.56 -16.89
CA GLY A 286 -2.31 -13.79 -16.78
C GLY A 286 -2.70 -14.81 -17.86
N VAL A 287 -4.00 -15.04 -18.06
CA VAL A 287 -4.53 -15.94 -19.11
C VAL A 287 -4.11 -15.49 -20.52
N LEU A 288 -4.14 -14.19 -20.80
CA LEU A 288 -3.73 -13.64 -22.10
C LEU A 288 -2.24 -13.86 -22.41
N ILE A 289 -1.41 -13.86 -21.36
CA ILE A 289 0.04 -13.98 -21.46
C ILE A 289 0.48 -15.44 -21.27
N SER A 290 -0.43 -16.32 -20.86
CA SER A 290 -0.16 -17.71 -20.48
C SER A 290 0.60 -18.50 -21.55
N LYS A 291 1.47 -19.40 -21.08
CA LYS A 291 2.12 -20.42 -21.90
C LYS A 291 2.00 -21.79 -21.18
N PRO A 292 1.74 -22.86 -21.94
CA PRO A 292 1.65 -24.19 -21.37
C PRO A 292 3.00 -24.67 -20.84
N ILE A 293 2.99 -25.32 -19.69
CA ILE A 293 4.14 -26.05 -19.15
C ILE A 293 4.17 -27.45 -19.77
N LYS A 294 5.31 -27.81 -20.33
CA LYS A 294 5.45 -29.03 -21.09
C LYS A 294 5.85 -30.27 -20.23
N SER A 295 6.53 -30.05 -19.10
CA SER A 295 7.06 -31.11 -18.26
C SER A 295 6.17 -31.37 -17.05
N PHE A 296 5.99 -32.66 -16.69
CA PHE A 296 5.24 -33.08 -15.50
C PHE A 296 5.93 -32.63 -14.20
N ASN A 297 7.26 -32.73 -14.14
CA ASN A 297 8.04 -32.32 -12.97
C ASN A 297 7.95 -30.82 -12.72
N ASP A 298 7.96 -30.02 -13.80
CA ASP A 298 7.79 -28.56 -13.71
C ASP A 298 6.39 -28.20 -13.21
N ARG A 299 5.36 -28.97 -13.59
CA ARG A 299 4.00 -28.79 -13.11
C ARG A 299 3.87 -29.08 -11.60
N ALA A 300 4.49 -30.15 -11.11
CA ALA A 300 4.48 -30.50 -9.69
C ALA A 300 5.20 -29.42 -8.84
N ASN A 301 6.36 -28.96 -9.30
CA ASN A 301 7.13 -27.88 -8.66
C ASN A 301 6.33 -26.58 -8.64
N LEU A 302 5.67 -26.23 -9.75
CA LEU A 302 4.79 -25.07 -9.83
C LEU A 302 3.63 -25.12 -8.83
N ILE A 303 2.94 -26.26 -8.75
CA ILE A 303 1.83 -26.44 -7.79
C ILE A 303 2.32 -26.19 -6.37
N ASN A 304 3.51 -26.67 -6.01
CA ASN A 304 4.08 -26.45 -4.70
C ASN A 304 4.39 -24.96 -4.44
N LYS A 305 4.93 -24.24 -5.42
CA LYS A 305 5.19 -22.79 -5.33
C LYS A 305 3.90 -21.97 -5.21
N ILE A 306 2.85 -22.34 -5.95
CA ILE A 306 1.52 -21.70 -5.84
C ILE A 306 0.89 -21.98 -4.48
N LYS A 307 0.96 -23.21 -3.99
CA LYS A 307 0.49 -23.57 -2.65
C LYS A 307 1.23 -22.75 -1.59
N LEU A 308 2.55 -22.60 -1.73
CA LEU A 308 3.36 -21.78 -0.82
C LEU A 308 2.90 -20.31 -0.82
N LEU A 309 2.72 -19.72 -1.99
CA LEU A 309 2.27 -18.32 -2.10
C LEU A 309 0.85 -18.13 -1.54
N LEU A 310 -0.07 -19.05 -1.83
CA LEU A 310 -1.42 -19.05 -1.26
C LEU A 310 -1.38 -19.16 0.26
N SER A 311 -0.57 -20.06 0.77
CA SER A 311 -0.43 -20.28 2.20
C SER A 311 0.14 -19.05 2.91
N LEU A 312 1.14 -18.40 2.32
CA LEU A 312 1.67 -17.13 2.80
C LEU A 312 0.60 -16.04 2.79
N GLY A 313 -0.15 -15.93 1.69
CA GLY A 313 -1.28 -15.01 1.58
C GLY A 313 -2.34 -15.24 2.65
N LEU A 314 -2.71 -16.50 2.92
CA LEU A 314 -3.67 -16.84 3.97
C LEU A 314 -3.14 -16.54 5.37
N ILE A 315 -1.86 -16.82 5.65
CA ILE A 315 -1.24 -16.45 6.92
C ILE A 315 -1.31 -14.94 7.11
N LEU A 316 -0.91 -14.15 6.12
CA LEU A 316 -0.97 -12.70 6.18
C LEU A 316 -2.40 -12.20 6.32
N PHE A 317 -3.34 -12.77 5.61
CA PHE A 317 -4.76 -12.43 5.72
C PHE A 317 -5.29 -12.67 7.14
N CYS A 318 -5.07 -13.86 7.69
CA CYS A 318 -5.49 -14.19 9.06
C CYS A 318 -4.77 -13.31 10.10
N SER A 319 -3.46 -13.12 9.94
CA SER A 319 -2.67 -12.31 10.86
C SER A 319 -3.10 -10.86 10.84
N LEU A 320 -3.35 -10.28 9.65
CA LEU A 320 -3.84 -8.92 9.51
C LEU A 320 -5.25 -8.77 10.08
N THR A 321 -6.12 -9.76 9.90
CA THR A 321 -7.46 -9.80 10.51
C THR A 321 -7.36 -9.76 12.02
N ILE A 322 -6.48 -10.57 12.63
CA ILE A 322 -6.24 -10.57 14.08
C ILE A 322 -5.63 -9.24 14.52
N GLY A 323 -4.59 -8.74 13.85
CA GLY A 323 -3.95 -7.47 14.17
C GLY A 323 -4.95 -6.31 14.15
N SER A 324 -5.84 -6.29 13.17
CA SER A 324 -6.88 -5.26 13.02
C SER A 324 -7.97 -5.33 14.09
N THR A 325 -8.09 -6.43 14.86
CA THR A 325 -9.01 -6.47 16.00
C THR A 325 -8.56 -5.60 17.17
N PHE A 326 -7.24 -5.33 17.25
CA PHE A 326 -6.63 -4.46 18.27
C PHE A 326 -6.54 -3.00 17.85
N ALA A 327 -6.93 -2.69 16.62
CA ALA A 327 -6.92 -1.34 16.08
C ALA A 327 -8.24 -1.04 15.36
N TYR A 328 -8.45 0.21 15.00
CA TYR A 328 -9.55 0.56 14.09
C TYR A 328 -9.30 -0.06 12.71
N VAL A 329 -10.30 -0.79 12.20
CA VAL A 329 -10.23 -1.34 10.85
C VAL A 329 -10.38 -0.20 9.86
N SER A 330 -9.30 0.13 9.18
CA SER A 330 -9.32 1.05 8.06
C SER A 330 -9.12 0.28 6.75
N TRP A 331 -9.71 0.77 5.69
CA TRP A 331 -9.52 0.24 4.34
C TRP A 331 -8.04 0.34 3.86
N HIS A 332 -7.22 1.20 4.49
CA HIS A 332 -5.78 1.26 4.22
C HIS A 332 -5.07 -0.06 4.50
N GLN A 333 -5.55 -0.84 5.47
CA GLN A 333 -4.94 -2.10 5.87
C GLN A 333 -5.09 -3.18 4.79
N SER A 334 -6.15 -3.14 3.97
CA SER A 334 -6.33 -4.07 2.85
C SER A 334 -5.27 -3.91 1.76
N THR A 335 -4.59 -2.75 1.67
CA THR A 335 -3.51 -2.54 0.69
C THR A 335 -2.38 -3.56 0.84
N GLY A 336 -2.07 -3.97 2.08
CA GLY A 336 -1.07 -5.00 2.34
C GLY A 336 -1.43 -6.36 1.73
N LEU A 337 -2.71 -6.70 1.67
CA LEU A 337 -3.19 -7.96 1.08
C LEU A 337 -3.04 -7.95 -0.45
N TYR A 338 -3.24 -6.81 -1.09
CA TYR A 338 -3.12 -6.70 -2.54
C TYR A 338 -1.71 -7.03 -3.05
N GLN A 339 -0.67 -6.75 -2.25
CA GLN A 339 0.72 -7.08 -2.59
C GLN A 339 0.96 -8.58 -2.82
N ILE A 340 0.13 -9.45 -2.25
CA ILE A 340 0.25 -10.89 -2.42
C ILE A 340 -0.85 -11.40 -3.34
N PHE A 341 -2.09 -10.99 -3.12
CA PHE A 341 -3.21 -11.57 -3.84
C PHE A 341 -3.33 -11.10 -5.28
N ILE A 342 -2.87 -9.87 -5.62
CA ILE A 342 -2.82 -9.42 -7.02
C ILE A 342 -1.76 -10.22 -7.83
N PRO A 343 -0.50 -10.32 -7.40
CA PRO A 343 0.46 -11.23 -8.05
C PRO A 343 0.00 -12.69 -8.07
N PHE A 344 -0.60 -13.17 -6.99
CA PHE A 344 -1.15 -14.53 -6.92
C PHE A 344 -2.23 -14.77 -7.98
N SER A 345 -3.18 -13.85 -8.11
CA SER A 345 -4.23 -13.90 -9.12
C SER A 345 -3.66 -13.90 -10.54
N PHE A 346 -2.67 -13.04 -10.81
CA PHE A 346 -1.95 -13.06 -12.09
C PHE A 346 -1.29 -14.43 -12.36
N LEU A 347 -0.60 -14.99 -11.37
CA LEU A 347 0.08 -16.29 -11.52
C LEU A 347 -0.90 -17.44 -11.75
N LEU A 348 -2.05 -17.43 -11.09
CA LEU A 348 -3.12 -18.39 -11.36
C LEU A 348 -3.61 -18.30 -12.82
N GLY A 349 -3.82 -17.08 -13.32
CA GLY A 349 -4.17 -16.85 -14.72
C GLY A 349 -3.08 -17.28 -15.67
N PHE A 350 -1.82 -16.94 -15.37
CA PHE A 350 -0.65 -17.25 -16.20
C PHE A 350 -0.45 -18.76 -16.38
N TYR A 351 -0.71 -19.54 -15.33
CA TYR A 351 -0.60 -20.97 -15.32
C TYR A 351 -1.94 -21.72 -15.50
N SER A 352 -3.02 -21.00 -15.81
CA SER A 352 -4.38 -21.57 -15.89
C SER A 352 -4.50 -22.75 -16.83
N GLU A 353 -3.80 -22.73 -17.99
CA GLU A 353 -3.78 -23.82 -18.94
C GLU A 353 -3.13 -25.07 -18.35
N SER A 354 -2.07 -24.92 -17.56
CA SER A 354 -1.33 -26.00 -16.92
C SER A 354 -2.00 -26.55 -15.65
N LEU A 355 -2.68 -25.66 -14.89
CA LEU A 355 -3.33 -26.03 -13.62
C LEU A 355 -4.72 -26.63 -13.84
N PHE A 356 -5.53 -26.01 -14.70
CA PHE A 356 -6.95 -26.30 -14.84
C PHE A 356 -7.30 -26.91 -16.20
N ASN A 357 -6.30 -27.20 -17.05
CA ASN A 357 -6.49 -27.65 -18.44
C ASN A 357 -7.37 -26.67 -19.27
N LEU A 358 -7.40 -25.40 -18.88
CA LEU A 358 -8.19 -24.36 -19.56
C LEU A 358 -7.51 -23.95 -20.87
N LYS A 359 -7.72 -24.75 -21.92
CA LYS A 359 -7.27 -24.38 -23.28
C LYS A 359 -8.14 -23.25 -23.80
N SER A 360 -7.68 -22.02 -23.68
CA SER A 360 -8.39 -20.89 -24.24
C SER A 360 -8.19 -20.81 -25.76
N SER A 361 -9.28 -20.85 -26.51
CA SER A 361 -9.25 -20.68 -27.96
C SER A 361 -8.71 -19.29 -28.33
N LYS A 362 -8.17 -19.16 -29.56
CA LYS A 362 -7.69 -17.87 -30.07
C LYS A 362 -8.81 -16.82 -30.09
N SER A 363 -10.04 -17.22 -30.32
CA SER A 363 -11.22 -16.35 -30.28
C SER A 363 -11.51 -15.87 -28.88
N MET A 364 -11.51 -16.77 -27.89
CA MET A 364 -11.70 -16.42 -26.49
C MET A 364 -10.61 -15.44 -25.98
N LYS A 365 -9.34 -15.66 -26.33
CA LYS A 365 -8.25 -14.71 -26.00
C LYS A 365 -8.48 -13.32 -26.61
N LYS A 366 -9.07 -13.20 -27.79
CA LYS A 366 -9.41 -11.89 -28.37
C LYS A 366 -10.54 -11.20 -27.58
N ILE A 367 -11.57 -11.94 -27.18
CA ILE A 367 -12.67 -11.40 -26.36
C ILE A 367 -12.12 -10.92 -25.00
N ILE A 368 -11.32 -11.75 -24.32
CA ILE A 368 -10.70 -11.36 -23.04
C ILE A 368 -9.80 -10.12 -23.22
N LEU A 369 -9.01 -10.06 -24.31
CA LEU A 369 -8.18 -8.89 -24.59
C LEU A 369 -9.03 -7.61 -24.74
N PHE A 370 -10.11 -7.70 -25.50
CA PHE A 370 -11.03 -6.57 -25.65
C PHE A 370 -11.61 -6.14 -24.30
N MET A 371 -12.11 -7.07 -23.50
CA MET A 371 -12.64 -6.77 -22.15
C MET A 371 -11.59 -6.11 -21.25
N VAL A 372 -10.38 -6.66 -21.20
CA VAL A 372 -9.28 -6.12 -20.37
C VAL A 372 -8.92 -4.70 -20.81
N ILE A 373 -8.71 -4.47 -22.11
CA ILE A 373 -8.35 -3.14 -22.61
C ILE A 373 -9.48 -2.14 -22.35
N THR A 374 -10.73 -2.48 -22.63
CA THR A 374 -11.86 -1.59 -22.39
C THR A 374 -11.99 -1.25 -20.91
N SER A 375 -11.92 -2.24 -20.03
CA SER A 375 -11.97 -2.02 -18.58
C SER A 375 -10.82 -1.10 -18.10
N LEU A 376 -9.59 -1.37 -18.53
CA LEU A 376 -8.44 -0.54 -18.16
C LEU A 376 -8.58 0.90 -18.67
N LEU A 377 -9.07 1.10 -19.88
CA LEU A 377 -9.28 2.44 -20.44
C LEU A 377 -10.36 3.21 -19.68
N LEU A 378 -11.51 2.58 -19.42
CA LEU A 378 -12.61 3.21 -18.68
C LEU A 378 -12.19 3.57 -17.23
N LEU A 379 -11.53 2.67 -16.55
CA LEU A 379 -11.04 2.91 -15.19
C LEU A 379 -9.98 4.01 -15.17
N SER A 380 -9.05 4.00 -16.13
CA SER A 380 -8.00 5.02 -16.22
C SER A 380 -8.55 6.39 -16.58
N LEU A 381 -9.53 6.46 -17.47
CA LEU A 381 -10.21 7.72 -17.79
C LEU A 381 -10.90 8.30 -16.56
N ARG A 382 -11.66 7.48 -15.83
CA ARG A 382 -12.29 7.88 -14.57
C ARG A 382 -11.29 8.41 -13.57
N ALA A 383 -10.17 7.71 -13.41
CA ALA A 383 -9.11 8.07 -12.50
C ALA A 383 -8.43 9.40 -12.88
N THR A 384 -8.11 9.58 -14.16
CA THR A 384 -7.50 10.83 -14.65
C THR A 384 -8.44 12.02 -14.41
N LEU A 385 -9.72 11.88 -14.73
CA LEU A 385 -10.72 12.94 -14.49
C LEU A 385 -10.84 13.27 -12.99
N ALA A 386 -10.78 12.26 -12.12
CA ALA A 386 -10.80 12.47 -10.69
C ALA A 386 -9.54 13.20 -10.18
N PHE A 387 -8.35 12.88 -10.70
CA PHE A 387 -7.12 13.59 -10.36
C PHE A 387 -7.14 15.06 -10.82
N GLU A 388 -7.58 15.33 -12.04
CA GLU A 388 -7.70 16.68 -12.57
C GLU A 388 -8.71 17.51 -11.78
N LYS A 389 -9.88 16.93 -11.49
CA LYS A 389 -10.91 17.59 -10.66
C LYS A 389 -10.34 17.90 -9.27
N ARG A 390 -9.73 16.96 -8.61
CA ARG A 390 -9.10 17.15 -7.30
C ARG A 390 -8.10 18.30 -7.31
N LYS A 391 -7.21 18.31 -8.31
CA LYS A 391 -6.23 19.39 -8.48
C LYS A 391 -6.93 20.75 -8.62
N THR A 392 -7.92 20.85 -9.49
CA THR A 392 -8.63 22.09 -9.77
C THR A 392 -9.37 22.59 -8.53
N ASP A 393 -10.09 21.71 -7.86
CA ASP A 393 -10.82 22.05 -6.63
C ASP A 393 -9.85 22.50 -5.53
N TRP A 394 -8.72 21.79 -5.40
CA TRP A 394 -7.68 22.14 -4.45
C TRP A 394 -7.05 23.51 -4.74
N ASP A 395 -6.61 23.74 -5.97
CA ASP A 395 -5.95 24.97 -6.40
C ASP A 395 -6.88 26.20 -6.19
N ASN A 396 -8.17 26.07 -6.53
CA ASN A 396 -9.16 27.12 -6.35
C ASN A 396 -9.45 27.44 -4.88
N ALA A 397 -9.72 26.42 -4.08
CA ALA A 397 -10.04 26.60 -2.67
C ALA A 397 -8.80 27.07 -1.89
N PHE A 398 -7.62 26.53 -2.20
CA PHE A 398 -6.36 26.99 -1.61
C PHE A 398 -6.14 28.47 -1.82
N LYS A 399 -6.21 28.94 -3.10
CA LYS A 399 -6.06 30.37 -3.44
C LYS A 399 -7.08 31.22 -2.69
N THR A 400 -8.34 30.82 -2.69
CA THR A 400 -9.40 31.58 -2.00
C THR A 400 -9.14 31.66 -0.50
N ASN A 401 -8.77 30.54 0.15
CA ASN A 401 -8.53 30.51 1.58
C ASN A 401 -7.32 31.35 2.00
N VAL A 402 -6.21 31.30 1.26
CA VAL A 402 -5.04 32.13 1.54
C VAL A 402 -5.40 33.61 1.43
N CYS A 403 -6.18 34.02 0.42
CA CYS A 403 -6.63 35.39 0.27
C CYS A 403 -7.61 35.81 1.39
N LEU A 404 -8.50 34.94 1.84
CA LEU A 404 -9.37 35.20 2.98
C LEU A 404 -8.57 35.44 4.25
N VAL A 405 -7.63 34.55 4.58
CA VAL A 405 -6.79 34.69 5.79
C VAL A 405 -5.91 35.93 5.74
N LYS A 406 -5.39 36.28 4.56
CA LYS A 406 -4.57 37.50 4.34
C LYS A 406 -5.36 38.76 4.65
N ASN A 407 -6.65 38.81 4.29
CA ASN A 407 -7.52 39.95 4.50
C ASN A 407 -8.10 39.98 5.92
N ASP A 408 -8.46 38.84 6.46
CA ASP A 408 -8.97 38.66 7.83
C ASP A 408 -8.57 37.30 8.39
N PRO A 409 -7.63 37.23 9.35
CA PRO A 409 -7.17 36.00 9.96
C PRO A 409 -8.27 35.17 10.67
N LYS A 410 -9.42 35.79 10.97
CA LYS A 410 -10.57 35.11 11.56
C LYS A 410 -11.60 34.60 10.55
N SER A 411 -11.34 34.79 9.27
CA SER A 411 -12.23 34.35 8.19
C SER A 411 -12.51 32.86 8.26
N LYS A 412 -13.76 32.49 8.03
CA LYS A 412 -14.15 31.08 7.89
C LYS A 412 -13.59 30.52 6.59
N LEU A 413 -12.75 29.49 6.71
CA LEU A 413 -12.15 28.83 5.55
C LEU A 413 -13.22 28.12 4.70
N LEU A 414 -13.08 28.22 3.39
CA LEU A 414 -13.92 27.54 2.41
C LEU A 414 -13.35 26.15 2.13
N GLY A 415 -14.24 25.21 1.80
CA GLY A 415 -13.83 24.01 1.06
C GLY A 415 -13.22 22.90 1.88
N ALA A 416 -14.04 22.34 2.72
CA ALA A 416 -13.82 21.01 3.25
C ALA A 416 -13.53 19.96 2.16
N GLU A 417 -14.09 20.12 0.99
CA GLU A 417 -13.97 19.27 -0.20
C GLU A 417 -12.52 19.04 -0.64
N MET A 418 -11.66 20.03 -0.41
CA MET A 418 -10.24 19.98 -0.70
C MET A 418 -9.47 18.94 0.07
N LEU A 419 -9.85 18.74 1.32
CA LEU A 419 -9.08 17.95 2.27
C LEU A 419 -9.36 16.46 2.11
N TYR A 420 -10.47 16.12 1.44
CA TYR A 420 -10.91 14.73 1.26
C TYR A 420 -11.27 14.42 -0.19
N PRO A 421 -10.32 14.32 -1.09
CA PRO A 421 -10.62 13.91 -2.45
C PRO A 421 -10.90 12.42 -2.50
N GLY A 422 -12.07 12.02 -2.04
CA GLY A 422 -12.55 10.66 -2.26
C GLY A 422 -12.94 10.48 -3.73
N PHE A 423 -12.76 9.29 -4.27
CA PHE A 423 -13.35 8.89 -5.55
C PHE A 423 -14.88 8.75 -5.46
N ASN A 424 -15.42 8.72 -4.26
CA ASN A 424 -16.84 8.86 -4.02
C ASN A 424 -17.19 10.33 -4.06
N LEU A 425 -18.16 10.64 -4.87
CA LEU A 425 -18.81 11.93 -4.97
C LEU A 425 -19.59 12.35 -3.69
N GLY A 426 -19.49 11.57 -2.63
CA GLY A 426 -19.97 11.89 -1.29
C GLY A 426 -18.84 12.53 -0.50
N ILE A 427 -18.81 13.82 -0.51
CA ILE A 427 -17.92 14.66 0.28
C ILE A 427 -18.38 14.51 1.72
N GLU A 428 -17.58 13.82 2.55
CA GLU A 428 -17.72 14.00 3.99
C GLU A 428 -17.25 15.41 4.31
N ASP A 429 -18.15 16.19 4.88
CA ASP A 429 -17.87 17.55 5.29
C ASP A 429 -16.71 17.57 6.30
N VAL A 430 -15.56 18.10 5.87
CA VAL A 430 -14.36 18.25 6.72
C VAL A 430 -14.62 19.22 7.89
N SER A 431 -15.75 19.92 7.91
CA SER A 431 -16.19 20.64 9.10
C SER A 431 -16.28 19.73 10.36
N SER A 432 -16.43 18.41 10.17
CA SER A 432 -16.40 17.39 11.22
C SER A 432 -14.99 17.03 11.72
N TRP A 433 -13.90 17.47 11.03
CA TRP A 433 -12.52 17.08 11.36
C TRP A 433 -11.74 18.33 11.81
N GLU A 434 -12.07 18.84 12.99
CA GLU A 434 -11.47 20.05 13.55
C GLU A 434 -9.95 20.06 13.51
N TRP A 435 -9.33 18.94 13.84
CA TRP A 435 -7.87 18.82 13.91
C TRP A 435 -7.18 19.00 12.53
N MET A 436 -7.79 18.54 11.42
CA MET A 436 -7.25 18.79 10.07
C MET A 436 -7.44 20.25 9.68
N ARG A 437 -8.61 20.81 9.96
CA ARG A 437 -8.92 22.22 9.70
C ARG A 437 -7.96 23.14 10.44
N ASP A 438 -7.68 22.84 11.69
CA ASP A 438 -6.78 23.65 12.52
C ASP A 438 -5.33 23.55 12.00
N GLY A 439 -4.86 22.37 11.62
CA GLY A 439 -3.56 22.19 10.98
C GLY A 439 -3.45 22.96 9.67
N TYR A 440 -4.47 22.89 8.82
CA TYR A 440 -4.53 23.64 7.56
C TYR A 440 -4.54 25.15 7.82
N ALA A 441 -5.38 25.63 8.76
CA ALA A 441 -5.47 27.05 9.10
C ALA A 441 -4.13 27.59 9.61
N LYS A 442 -3.44 26.86 10.47
CA LYS A 442 -2.12 27.23 10.98
C LYS A 442 -1.08 27.33 9.84
N TRP A 443 -1.05 26.34 8.96
CA TRP A 443 -0.13 26.33 7.84
C TRP A 443 -0.33 27.53 6.90
N ILE A 444 -1.57 27.78 6.45
CA ILE A 444 -1.85 28.90 5.52
C ILE A 444 -1.78 30.28 6.18
N SER A 445 -1.83 30.35 7.52
CA SER A 445 -1.68 31.59 8.28
C SER A 445 -0.23 31.95 8.59
N ASN A 446 0.74 31.13 8.17
CA ASN A 446 2.15 31.42 8.37
C ASN A 446 2.52 32.74 7.66
N PRO A 447 3.07 33.76 8.39
CA PRO A 447 3.38 35.08 7.81
C PRO A 447 4.32 35.04 6.59
N GLU A 448 5.31 34.15 6.62
CA GLU A 448 6.25 33.99 5.48
C GLU A 448 5.52 33.51 4.25
N PHE A 449 4.61 32.53 4.41
CA PHE A 449 3.81 31.97 3.35
C PHE A 449 2.83 33.01 2.76
N ILE A 450 2.11 33.75 3.62
CA ILE A 450 1.13 34.77 3.21
C ILE A 450 1.78 35.91 2.45
N SER A 451 3.00 36.34 2.87
CA SER A 451 3.68 37.48 2.27
C SER A 451 4.00 37.28 0.79
N GLU A 452 4.32 36.07 0.40
CA GLU A 452 4.67 35.70 -0.96
C GLU A 452 3.46 35.50 -1.89
N PHE A 453 2.27 35.29 -1.31
CA PHE A 453 1.08 34.96 -2.09
C PHE A 453 0.36 36.20 -2.63
N LYS A 454 0.18 36.25 -3.95
CA LYS A 454 -0.54 37.33 -4.62
C LYS A 454 -2.03 37.06 -4.67
N CYS A 455 -2.81 37.81 -3.94
CA CYS A 455 -4.25 37.89 -4.02
C CYS A 455 -4.66 38.92 -5.05
#